data_5677065f937b671122da08fbfe42f659
#
_entry.id   5677065f937b671122da08fbfe42f659
#
_cell.length_a   1.000
_cell.length_b   1.000
_cell.length_c   1.000
_cell.angle_alpha   90.00
_cell.angle_beta   90.00
_cell.angle_gamma   90.00
#
_symmetry.space_group_name_H-M   'P 1'
#
loop_
_entity.id
_entity.type
_entity.pdbx_description
1 polymer ?
#
loop_
_entity_poly.entity_id
_entity_poly.type
_entity_poly.pdbx_seq_one_letter_code
_entity_poly.pdbx_strand_id
1 'polypeptide(L)'
;MDDLRLATRRAFVRLVDTCLEEQAALLVLAGDVFDGEWRDFNTGLFFVRELARLREVNTQVVMVRGNHDAESVLARHIPLPEHVFTFSVDAPETREYPRLGLAVHGQSYGARSVEDNLAEAYPIARRDLFNLGVLHTNAVASAEHGNYAPCTVAQLVRRGYDYWALGHVHRRMVLHRDPWVVYPGNLQGRHAHETGAKGCTILRLDGLRVDRVEEREVDVLRWAELVVSADAARDMDDLLGQVRLGMQRALAEADGRAVLARITVEGTTALHATLSADPAAIQAQVRALAAELGDLWPEKIRFVTRPPLGEVSELYDLYQALRDELRGLAEDPVALARYSESLAPLVTLASPFLGHRPDDPQRLIARLADLESLLLARLGAAPPVPRASSASHAGGANLSPESPTWAEGARTHEV
;
A
#
# COMPACT_ATOMS: atom_id res chain seq x y z
N MET A 1 19.00 -4.96 -4.89
CA MET A 1 18.36 -5.12 -3.56
C MET A 1 18.97 -4.20 -2.49
N ASP A 2 20.28 -3.95 -2.54
CA ASP A 2 20.90 -3.01 -1.59
C ASP A 2 20.44 -1.56 -1.78
N ASP A 3 20.11 -1.14 -3.00
CA ASP A 3 19.57 0.18 -3.27
C ASP A 3 18.22 0.44 -2.61
N LEU A 4 17.37 -0.57 -2.48
CA LEU A 4 16.08 -0.49 -1.77
C LEU A 4 16.28 -0.24 -0.26
N ARG A 5 17.24 -0.94 0.35
CA ARG A 5 17.56 -0.77 1.78
C ARG A 5 18.16 0.61 2.08
N LEU A 6 18.85 1.19 1.10
CA LEU A 6 19.43 2.52 1.20
C LEU A 6 18.44 3.63 0.81
N ALA A 7 17.35 3.30 0.10
CA ALA A 7 16.41 4.29 -0.41
C ALA A 7 15.80 5.17 0.69
N THR A 8 15.34 4.55 1.79
CA THR A 8 14.78 5.30 2.93
C THR A 8 15.82 6.23 3.57
N ARG A 9 17.08 5.77 3.71
CA ARG A 9 18.16 6.61 4.24
C ARG A 9 18.47 7.77 3.28
N ARG A 10 18.52 7.53 1.97
CA ARG A 10 18.73 8.59 0.96
C ARG A 10 17.58 9.59 0.93
N ALA A 11 16.34 9.13 1.08
CA ALA A 11 15.18 10.02 1.19
C ALA A 11 15.25 10.89 2.45
N PHE A 12 15.74 10.33 3.57
CA PHE A 12 15.97 11.12 4.78
C PHE A 12 17.10 12.16 4.60
N VAL A 13 18.19 11.82 3.89
CA VAL A 13 19.22 12.82 3.52
C VAL A 13 18.59 13.95 2.71
N ARG A 14 17.76 13.63 1.69
CA ARG A 14 17.05 14.66 0.90
C ARG A 14 16.11 15.52 1.73
N LEU A 15 15.45 14.94 2.75
CA LEU A 15 14.64 15.73 3.69
C LEU A 15 15.51 16.75 4.45
N VAL A 16 16.67 16.30 4.95
CA VAL A 16 17.61 17.18 5.66
C VAL A 16 18.16 18.26 4.71
N ASP A 17 18.54 17.88 3.49
CA ASP A 17 19.00 18.82 2.47
C ASP A 17 17.90 19.85 2.16
N THR A 18 16.65 19.43 2.01
CA THR A 18 15.50 20.31 1.84
C THR A 18 15.37 21.29 3.02
N CYS A 19 15.54 20.83 4.26
CA CYS A 19 15.51 21.73 5.43
C CYS A 19 16.63 22.78 5.40
N LEU A 20 17.83 22.40 4.94
CA LEU A 20 18.96 23.31 4.79
C LEU A 20 18.72 24.33 3.68
N GLU A 21 18.26 23.88 2.51
CA GLU A 21 17.94 24.73 1.35
C GLU A 21 16.84 25.73 1.65
N GLU A 22 15.77 25.29 2.33
CA GLU A 22 14.63 26.12 2.71
C GLU A 22 14.90 26.97 3.97
N GLN A 23 16.06 26.79 4.62
CA GLN A 23 16.40 27.39 5.91
C GLN A 23 15.27 27.20 6.93
N ALA A 24 14.75 25.98 7.01
CA ALA A 24 13.59 25.65 7.83
C ALA A 24 13.87 25.98 9.30
N ALA A 25 12.96 26.72 9.93
CA ALA A 25 13.08 27.05 11.35
C ALA A 25 12.79 25.84 12.25
N LEU A 26 11.93 24.94 11.80
CA LEU A 26 11.51 23.75 12.55
C LEU A 26 11.33 22.56 11.59
N LEU A 27 11.84 21.38 11.99
CA LEU A 27 11.52 20.07 11.41
C LEU A 27 10.60 19.32 12.40
N VAL A 28 9.49 18.78 11.88
CA VAL A 28 8.54 17.98 12.66
C VAL A 28 8.57 16.54 12.18
N LEU A 29 8.81 15.59 13.07
CA LEU A 29 8.77 14.15 12.82
C LEU A 29 7.57 13.55 13.58
N ALA A 30 6.54 13.14 12.85
CA ALA A 30 5.27 12.70 13.42
C ALA A 30 5.22 11.19 13.73
N GLY A 31 6.35 10.59 14.09
CA GLY A 31 6.47 9.21 14.54
C GLY A 31 6.87 8.22 13.45
N ASP A 32 7.10 6.97 13.87
CA ASP A 32 7.56 5.85 13.06
C ASP A 32 8.86 6.14 12.29
N VAL A 33 9.82 6.72 13.02
CA VAL A 33 11.17 6.99 12.50
C VAL A 33 11.96 5.68 12.32
N PHE A 34 11.74 4.73 13.23
CA PHE A 34 12.39 3.42 13.22
C PHE A 34 11.35 2.31 13.06
N ASP A 35 11.61 1.33 12.21
CA ASP A 35 10.71 0.20 11.99
C ASP A 35 11.01 -0.94 12.97
N GLY A 36 10.21 -1.02 14.05
CA GLY A 36 10.15 -2.15 14.98
C GLY A 36 11.47 -2.52 15.67
N GLU A 37 11.77 -3.83 15.70
CA GLU A 37 12.94 -4.43 16.39
C GLU A 37 14.30 -4.15 15.74
N TRP A 38 14.47 -3.06 15.03
CA TRP A 38 15.72 -2.74 14.36
C TRP A 38 16.86 -2.62 15.38
N ARG A 39 17.86 -3.50 15.28
CA ARG A 39 19.00 -3.62 16.20
C ARG A 39 20.29 -3.02 15.65
N ASP A 40 20.27 -2.45 14.42
CA ASP A 40 21.46 -1.87 13.80
C ASP A 40 21.73 -0.46 14.31
N PHE A 41 22.68 -0.35 15.25
CA PHE A 41 23.16 0.93 15.78
C PHE A 41 23.65 1.91 14.70
N ASN A 42 24.13 1.43 13.55
CA ASN A 42 24.56 2.29 12.45
C ASN A 42 23.40 3.11 11.87
N THR A 43 22.17 2.59 11.90
CA THR A 43 20.99 3.37 11.49
C THR A 43 20.74 4.52 12.45
N GLY A 44 20.88 4.29 13.75
CA GLY A 44 20.74 5.33 14.73
C GLY A 44 21.82 6.40 14.64
N LEU A 45 23.09 5.99 14.49
CA LEU A 45 24.20 6.92 14.29
C LEU A 45 24.04 7.74 13.00
N PHE A 46 23.56 7.11 11.92
CA PHE A 46 23.23 7.81 10.68
C PHE A 46 22.15 8.89 10.93
N PHE A 47 21.06 8.53 11.59
CA PHE A 47 19.96 9.46 11.92
C PHE A 47 20.45 10.66 12.73
N VAL A 48 21.22 10.42 13.80
CA VAL A 48 21.80 11.48 14.63
C VAL A 48 22.73 12.38 13.83
N ARG A 49 23.58 11.80 12.98
CA ARG A 49 24.50 12.56 12.13
C ARG A 49 23.77 13.48 11.16
N GLU A 50 22.73 12.98 10.50
CA GLU A 50 21.95 13.79 9.57
C GLU A 50 21.20 14.92 10.31
N LEU A 51 20.58 14.64 11.46
CA LEU A 51 19.96 15.69 12.27
C LEU A 51 20.96 16.75 12.75
N ALA A 52 22.20 16.35 13.08
CA ALA A 52 23.23 17.29 13.52
C ALA A 52 23.59 18.36 12.47
N ARG A 53 23.41 18.06 11.16
CA ARG A 53 23.60 19.01 10.05
C ARG A 53 22.65 20.22 10.15
N LEU A 54 21.45 20.02 10.70
CA LEU A 54 20.44 21.07 10.83
C LEU A 54 20.86 22.22 11.77
N ARG A 55 21.92 22.01 12.58
CA ARG A 55 22.52 23.09 13.37
C ARG A 55 23.09 24.22 12.52
N GLU A 56 23.51 23.95 11.30
CA GLU A 56 24.11 24.92 10.38
C GLU A 56 23.16 26.10 10.10
N VAL A 57 21.86 25.82 10.07
CA VAL A 57 20.81 26.82 9.81
C VAL A 57 19.92 27.08 11.06
N ASN A 58 20.33 26.59 12.23
CA ASN A 58 19.60 26.71 13.51
C ASN A 58 18.19 26.07 13.49
N THR A 59 17.94 25.10 12.64
CA THR A 59 16.68 24.35 12.63
C THR A 59 16.46 23.61 13.94
N GLN A 60 15.34 23.85 14.59
CA GLN A 60 14.90 23.06 15.72
C GLN A 60 14.24 21.77 15.20
N VAL A 61 14.30 20.69 15.97
CA VAL A 61 13.62 19.44 15.59
C VAL A 61 12.71 19.02 16.74
N VAL A 62 11.46 18.71 16.42
CA VAL A 62 10.52 18.09 17.35
C VAL A 62 10.06 16.75 16.81
N MET A 63 9.90 15.76 17.69
CA MET A 63 9.42 14.46 17.31
C MET A 63 8.50 13.85 18.35
N VAL A 64 7.51 13.09 17.88
CA VAL A 64 6.77 12.12 18.68
C VAL A 64 7.23 10.71 18.27
N ARG A 65 7.11 9.75 19.18
CA ARG A 65 7.27 8.32 18.86
C ARG A 65 5.94 7.76 18.38
N GLY A 66 5.96 7.00 17.29
CA GLY A 66 4.83 6.23 16.81
C GLY A 66 4.81 4.82 17.42
N ASN A 67 3.94 3.97 16.88
CA ASN A 67 3.75 2.59 17.34
C ASN A 67 4.99 1.71 17.06
N HIS A 68 5.70 1.91 15.96
CA HIS A 68 6.94 1.19 15.68
C HIS A 68 8.11 1.68 16.55
N ASP A 69 8.21 2.98 16.83
CA ASP A 69 9.25 3.54 17.67
C ASP A 69 9.13 3.09 19.13
N ALA A 70 7.90 2.87 19.62
CA ALA A 70 7.65 2.46 21.01
C ALA A 70 8.27 1.07 21.31
N GLU A 71 8.41 0.20 20.34
CA GLU A 71 9.09 -1.10 20.46
C GLU A 71 10.60 -1.01 20.22
N SER A 72 11.07 0.04 19.54
CA SER A 72 12.46 0.15 19.16
C SER A 72 13.38 0.41 20.35
N VAL A 73 14.32 -0.52 20.59
CA VAL A 73 15.40 -0.33 21.58
C VAL A 73 16.27 0.86 21.19
N LEU A 74 16.49 1.10 19.89
CA LEU A 74 17.28 2.21 19.38
C LEU A 74 16.64 3.56 19.71
N ALA A 75 15.34 3.71 19.47
CA ALA A 75 14.61 4.95 19.73
C ALA A 75 14.71 5.42 21.19
N ARG A 76 14.95 4.49 22.12
CA ARG A 76 15.07 4.79 23.56
C ARG A 76 16.47 5.17 24.01
N HIS A 77 17.52 4.70 23.32
CA HIS A 77 18.90 4.77 23.82
C HIS A 77 19.84 5.62 22.95
N ILE A 78 19.38 6.12 21.79
CA ILE A 78 20.21 6.98 20.95
C ILE A 78 20.30 8.37 21.57
N PRO A 79 21.51 8.89 21.85
CA PRO A 79 21.69 10.24 22.31
C PRO A 79 21.38 11.22 21.17
N LEU A 80 20.27 11.92 21.27
CA LEU A 80 19.87 12.94 20.30
C LEU A 80 20.61 14.26 20.53
N PRO A 81 20.89 15.06 19.48
CA PRO A 81 21.44 16.39 19.59
C PRO A 81 20.52 17.34 20.40
N GLU A 82 21.09 18.35 21.08
CA GLU A 82 20.33 19.26 21.94
C GLU A 82 19.19 20.03 21.28
N HIS A 83 19.28 20.28 19.98
CA HIS A 83 18.21 20.96 19.20
C HIS A 83 17.06 20.01 18.81
N VAL A 84 17.14 18.73 19.20
CA VAL A 84 16.10 17.72 18.97
C VAL A 84 15.33 17.48 20.26
N PHE A 85 14.05 17.76 20.24
CA PHE A 85 13.13 17.52 21.34
C PHE A 85 12.17 16.37 21.03
N THR A 86 12.13 15.38 21.92
CA THR A 86 11.17 14.26 21.84
C THR A 86 10.11 14.44 22.92
N PHE A 87 8.84 14.45 22.52
CA PHE A 87 7.71 14.57 23.43
C PHE A 87 7.56 13.34 24.35
N SER A 88 7.10 13.57 25.59
CA SER A 88 6.86 12.52 26.58
C SER A 88 5.82 11.50 26.12
N VAL A 89 5.91 10.30 26.70
CA VAL A 89 4.90 9.25 26.55
C VAL A 89 3.77 9.36 27.57
N ASP A 90 4.01 10.02 28.70
CA ASP A 90 3.13 10.01 29.87
C ASP A 90 1.93 10.95 29.71
N ALA A 91 2.16 12.13 29.14
CA ALA A 91 1.13 13.14 28.91
C ALA A 91 1.51 14.07 27.75
N PRO A 92 0.53 14.77 27.15
CA PRO A 92 0.82 15.79 26.16
C PRO A 92 1.63 16.94 26.75
N GLU A 93 2.67 17.33 26.05
CA GLU A 93 3.54 18.44 26.42
C GLU A 93 3.44 19.58 25.42
N THR A 94 3.79 20.79 25.86
CA THR A 94 3.95 21.96 25.00
C THR A 94 5.39 22.42 24.99
N ARG A 95 5.98 22.53 23.81
CA ARG A 95 7.28 23.15 23.59
C ARG A 95 7.08 24.51 22.92
N GLU A 96 7.42 25.58 23.61
CA GLU A 96 7.34 26.94 23.09
C GLU A 96 8.65 27.36 22.42
N TYR A 97 8.54 28.01 21.28
CA TYR A 97 9.63 28.66 20.54
C TYR A 97 9.31 30.17 20.39
N PRO A 98 9.51 30.98 21.42
CA PRO A 98 9.04 32.38 21.41
C PRO A 98 9.64 33.24 20.29
N ARG A 99 10.89 32.93 19.87
CA ARG A 99 11.54 33.62 18.76
C ARG A 99 10.89 33.34 17.41
N LEU A 100 10.17 32.21 17.30
CA LEU A 100 9.44 31.80 16.11
C LEU A 100 7.93 32.10 16.20
N GLY A 101 7.46 32.60 17.35
CA GLY A 101 6.04 32.78 17.62
C GLY A 101 5.25 31.47 17.63
N LEU A 102 5.86 30.36 18.08
CA LEU A 102 5.33 29.00 17.86
C LEU A 102 5.20 28.23 19.19
N ALA A 103 4.06 27.57 19.38
CA ALA A 103 3.84 26.54 20.39
C ALA A 103 3.58 25.20 19.68
N VAL A 104 4.40 24.19 20.00
CA VAL A 104 4.25 22.83 19.50
C VAL A 104 3.75 21.94 20.60
N HIS A 105 2.66 21.23 20.34
CA HIS A 105 2.02 20.32 21.28
C HIS A 105 2.16 18.89 20.76
N GLY A 106 2.61 17.97 21.61
CA GLY A 106 2.84 16.58 21.20
C GLY A 106 2.78 15.61 22.35
N GLN A 107 2.52 14.35 22.01
CA GLN A 107 2.63 13.21 22.90
C GLN A 107 3.13 12.01 22.10
N SER A 108 4.10 11.29 22.64
CA SER A 108 4.64 10.05 22.08
C SER A 108 3.84 8.84 22.52
N TYR A 109 3.89 7.76 21.74
CA TYR A 109 3.39 6.46 22.15
C TYR A 109 4.32 5.83 23.20
N GLY A 110 3.71 5.31 24.28
CA GLY A 110 4.42 4.53 25.31
C GLY A 110 4.44 3.02 25.02
N ALA A 111 3.54 2.54 24.17
CA ALA A 111 3.39 1.14 23.77
C ALA A 111 3.04 1.03 22.28
N ARG A 112 3.18 -0.18 21.71
CA ARG A 112 2.83 -0.44 20.32
C ARG A 112 1.37 -0.17 20.01
N SER A 113 0.47 -0.56 20.90
CA SER A 113 -0.97 -0.34 20.76
C SER A 113 -1.42 0.71 21.78
N VAL A 114 -2.00 1.79 21.29
CA VAL A 114 -2.65 2.84 22.07
C VAL A 114 -4.08 2.92 21.55
N GLU A 115 -5.04 2.53 22.37
CA GLU A 115 -6.46 2.50 22.03
C GLU A 115 -7.18 3.81 22.42
N ASP A 116 -6.58 4.56 23.35
CA ASP A 116 -7.12 5.81 23.84
C ASP A 116 -6.97 6.94 22.83
N ASN A 117 -7.94 7.85 22.81
CA ASN A 117 -7.87 9.07 22.02
C ASN A 117 -6.93 10.08 22.68
N LEU A 118 -5.66 10.07 22.30
CA LEU A 118 -4.66 10.99 22.85
C LEU A 118 -5.00 12.47 22.62
N ALA A 119 -5.70 12.79 21.51
CA ALA A 119 -6.04 14.18 21.17
C ALA A 119 -6.90 14.87 22.23
N GLU A 120 -7.68 14.12 23.03
CA GLU A 120 -8.53 14.68 24.06
C GLU A 120 -7.77 15.32 25.23
N ALA A 121 -6.57 14.84 25.49
CA ALA A 121 -5.73 15.33 26.58
C ALA A 121 -4.83 16.53 26.16
N TYR A 122 -4.76 16.86 24.86
CA TYR A 122 -3.93 17.98 24.40
C TYR A 122 -4.36 19.31 25.02
N PRO A 123 -3.43 20.20 25.38
CA PRO A 123 -3.74 21.49 26.00
C PRO A 123 -4.54 22.40 25.06
N ILE A 124 -5.14 23.43 25.62
CA ILE A 124 -5.82 24.47 24.87
C ILE A 124 -4.78 25.32 24.14
N ALA A 125 -5.13 25.79 22.93
CA ALA A 125 -4.29 26.67 22.10
C ALA A 125 -3.80 27.92 22.86
N ARG A 126 -2.56 28.32 22.62
CA ARG A 126 -1.94 29.56 23.11
C ARG A 126 -2.35 30.72 22.23
N ARG A 127 -3.02 31.74 22.76
CA ARG A 127 -3.61 32.84 21.98
C ARG A 127 -2.62 33.68 21.19
N ASP A 128 -1.39 33.82 21.71
CA ASP A 128 -0.36 34.71 21.16
C ASP A 128 0.71 33.95 20.35
N LEU A 129 0.47 32.70 20.06
CA LEU A 129 1.41 31.84 19.34
C LEU A 129 0.67 31.06 18.24
N PHE A 130 1.37 30.71 17.18
CA PHE A 130 0.91 29.71 16.23
C PHE A 130 0.95 28.33 16.90
N ASN A 131 -0.17 27.62 16.92
CA ASN A 131 -0.30 26.34 17.61
C ASN A 131 -0.21 25.19 16.61
N LEU A 132 0.82 24.38 16.76
CA LEU A 132 1.07 23.20 15.95
C LEU A 132 0.89 21.94 16.80
N GLY A 133 -0.08 21.10 16.46
CA GLY A 133 -0.24 19.77 17.07
C GLY A 133 0.54 18.72 16.29
N VAL A 134 1.26 17.85 17.02
CA VAL A 134 1.97 16.70 16.44
C VAL A 134 1.40 15.44 17.06
N LEU A 135 0.81 14.56 16.27
CA LEU A 135 0.16 13.36 16.78
C LEU A 135 0.31 12.19 15.81
N HIS A 136 0.76 11.06 16.35
CA HIS A 136 0.71 9.78 15.63
C HIS A 136 -0.64 9.14 15.90
N THR A 137 -1.51 9.02 14.89
CA THR A 137 -2.93 8.67 15.09
C THR A 137 -3.57 8.12 13.83
N ASN A 138 -4.64 7.34 13.98
CA ASN A 138 -5.57 7.02 12.91
C ASN A 138 -6.79 7.97 12.99
N ALA A 139 -6.76 9.07 12.25
CA ALA A 139 -7.88 10.01 12.10
C ALA A 139 -8.77 9.69 10.89
N VAL A 140 -8.45 8.61 10.16
CA VAL A 140 -9.22 8.11 9.01
C VAL A 140 -9.82 6.78 9.42
N ALA A 141 -11.15 6.71 9.58
CA ALA A 141 -11.85 5.47 9.87
C ALA A 141 -11.78 4.51 8.66
N SER A 142 -10.61 3.90 8.41
CA SER A 142 -10.44 2.88 7.39
C SER A 142 -10.10 1.54 8.04
N ALA A 143 -10.70 0.46 7.53
CA ALA A 143 -10.41 -0.90 7.97
C ALA A 143 -8.96 -1.37 7.64
N GLU A 144 -8.25 -0.63 6.78
CA GLU A 144 -6.90 -0.97 6.32
C GLU A 144 -5.80 -0.58 7.33
N HIS A 145 -6.08 0.36 8.22
CA HIS A 145 -5.14 0.80 9.24
C HIS A 145 -5.66 0.40 10.62
N GLY A 146 -4.80 -0.26 11.40
CA GLY A 146 -5.13 -0.62 12.78
C GLY A 146 -5.63 0.59 13.58
N ASN A 147 -6.46 0.34 14.58
CA ASN A 147 -7.10 1.39 15.38
C ASN A 147 -6.12 1.93 16.43
N TYR A 148 -5.13 2.74 15.99
CA TYR A 148 -4.08 3.31 16.83
C TYR A 148 -4.41 4.75 17.22
N ALA A 149 -4.57 5.01 18.53
CA ALA A 149 -4.94 6.30 19.12
C ALA A 149 -6.05 7.02 18.32
N PRO A 150 -7.20 6.37 18.07
CA PRO A 150 -8.19 6.85 17.12
C PRO A 150 -8.76 8.21 17.55
N CYS A 151 -8.83 9.14 16.62
CA CYS A 151 -9.50 10.41 16.82
C CYS A 151 -10.29 10.80 15.58
N THR A 152 -11.09 11.84 15.67
CA THR A 152 -11.81 12.42 14.53
C THR A 152 -11.24 13.80 14.19
N VAL A 153 -11.32 14.19 12.92
CA VAL A 153 -10.96 15.55 12.48
C VAL A 153 -11.68 16.62 13.31
N ALA A 154 -12.98 16.41 13.63
CA ALA A 154 -13.75 17.33 14.46
C ALA A 154 -13.18 17.47 15.89
N GLN A 155 -12.61 16.42 16.46
CA GLN A 155 -11.95 16.50 17.77
C GLN A 155 -10.66 17.32 17.70
N LEU A 156 -9.87 17.16 16.63
CA LEU A 156 -8.67 17.96 16.38
C LEU A 156 -8.99 19.45 16.19
N VAL A 157 -9.99 19.77 15.37
CA VAL A 157 -10.44 21.14 15.11
C VAL A 157 -10.90 21.82 16.39
N ARG A 158 -11.63 21.13 17.28
CA ARG A 158 -12.08 21.70 18.57
C ARG A 158 -10.96 22.13 19.51
N ARG A 159 -9.71 21.66 19.32
CA ARG A 159 -8.55 22.11 20.14
C ARG A 159 -8.13 23.54 19.84
N GLY A 160 -8.56 24.10 18.71
CA GLY A 160 -8.27 25.47 18.30
C GLY A 160 -6.83 25.67 17.82
N TYR A 161 -6.14 24.62 17.38
CA TYR A 161 -4.79 24.71 16.81
C TYR A 161 -4.87 25.17 15.35
N ASP A 162 -3.79 25.78 14.86
CA ASP A 162 -3.69 26.30 13.51
C ASP A 162 -3.28 25.25 12.50
N TYR A 163 -2.50 24.24 12.96
CA TYR A 163 -2.02 23.13 12.13
C TYR A 163 -1.87 21.83 12.94
N TRP A 164 -2.22 20.72 12.30
CA TRP A 164 -1.97 19.37 12.82
C TRP A 164 -1.08 18.60 11.87
N ALA A 165 0.12 18.22 12.33
CA ALA A 165 1.04 17.30 11.69
C ALA A 165 0.76 15.88 12.20
N LEU A 166 0.13 15.05 11.36
CA LEU A 166 -0.26 13.68 11.73
C LEU A 166 0.71 12.65 11.17
N GLY A 167 1.01 11.61 11.95
CA GLY A 167 1.74 10.41 11.54
C GLY A 167 0.85 9.18 11.51
N HIS A 168 1.37 8.03 11.05
CA HIS A 168 0.74 6.72 10.92
C HIS A 168 0.29 6.36 9.49
N VAL A 169 -0.36 7.26 8.76
CA VAL A 169 -0.81 6.99 7.39
C VAL A 169 0.31 7.29 6.41
N HIS A 170 0.71 6.29 5.62
CA HIS A 170 1.86 6.38 4.71
C HIS A 170 1.56 7.15 3.42
N ARG A 171 0.30 7.44 3.14
CA ARG A 171 -0.12 8.25 2.00
C ARG A 171 -0.36 9.69 2.45
N ARG A 172 0.13 10.67 1.65
CA ARG A 172 -0.18 12.08 1.88
C ARG A 172 -1.69 12.32 1.79
N MET A 173 -2.24 12.98 2.82
CA MET A 173 -3.66 13.33 2.87
C MET A 173 -3.84 14.68 3.56
N VAL A 174 -4.64 15.54 2.99
CA VAL A 174 -5.15 16.77 3.63
C VAL A 174 -6.58 16.49 4.07
N LEU A 175 -6.78 16.29 5.38
CA LEU A 175 -8.10 15.97 5.94
C LEU A 175 -8.96 17.20 6.19
N HIS A 176 -8.33 18.35 6.46
CA HIS A 176 -8.99 19.62 6.74
C HIS A 176 -8.06 20.78 6.38
N ARG A 177 -8.61 21.96 6.07
CA ARG A 177 -7.83 23.12 5.59
C ARG A 177 -7.89 24.34 6.51
N ASP A 178 -8.82 24.42 7.45
CA ASP A 178 -8.98 25.53 8.39
C ASP A 178 -9.57 25.01 9.72
N PRO A 179 -8.73 24.63 10.71
CA PRO A 179 -7.25 24.53 10.64
C PRO A 179 -6.77 23.41 9.70
N TRP A 180 -5.51 23.48 9.30
CA TRP A 180 -4.93 22.42 8.50
C TRP A 180 -4.71 21.15 9.31
N VAL A 181 -5.18 20.01 8.80
CA VAL A 181 -4.97 18.67 9.34
C VAL A 181 -4.38 17.80 8.26
N VAL A 182 -3.10 17.43 8.39
CA VAL A 182 -2.32 16.86 7.30
C VAL A 182 -1.54 15.63 7.73
N TYR A 183 -1.67 14.54 6.98
CA TYR A 183 -0.70 13.46 6.91
C TYR A 183 0.30 13.77 5.80
N PRO A 184 1.59 13.92 6.08
CA PRO A 184 2.61 14.12 5.03
C PRO A 184 2.85 12.84 4.22
N GLY A 185 2.49 11.66 4.75
CA GLY A 185 2.87 10.37 4.25
C GLY A 185 4.29 9.98 4.66
N ASN A 186 4.81 8.91 4.08
CA ASN A 186 6.20 8.49 4.29
C ASN A 186 7.16 9.19 3.30
N LEU A 187 8.45 9.22 3.64
CA LEU A 187 9.49 9.83 2.80
C LEU A 187 9.84 8.97 1.58
N GLN A 188 9.60 7.65 1.68
CA GLN A 188 9.96 6.66 0.67
C GLN A 188 8.98 5.49 0.69
N GLY A 189 8.44 5.13 -0.47
CA GLY A 189 7.64 3.92 -0.61
C GLY A 189 8.48 2.67 -0.31
N ARG A 190 7.94 1.75 0.50
CA ARG A 190 8.62 0.56 0.98
C ARG A 190 8.15 -0.73 0.31
N HIS A 191 6.96 -0.73 -0.27
CA HIS A 191 6.36 -1.87 -0.96
C HIS A 191 5.40 -1.42 -2.08
N ALA A 192 4.99 -2.37 -2.92
CA ALA A 192 4.25 -2.12 -4.15
C ALA A 192 2.89 -1.40 -3.97
N HIS A 193 2.28 -1.45 -2.78
CA HIS A 193 1.04 -0.72 -2.49
C HIS A 193 1.27 0.76 -2.11
N GLU A 194 2.53 1.16 -1.91
CA GLU A 194 2.90 2.54 -1.63
C GLU A 194 3.39 3.26 -2.89
N THR A 195 2.58 3.25 -3.92
CA THR A 195 2.87 3.86 -5.23
C THR A 195 2.93 5.38 -5.19
N GLY A 196 3.43 5.97 -6.29
CA GLY A 196 3.50 7.42 -6.51
C GLY A 196 4.59 8.12 -5.71
N ALA A 197 4.59 9.44 -5.79
CA ALA A 197 5.54 10.31 -5.12
C ALA A 197 5.43 10.22 -3.59
N LYS A 198 6.59 10.34 -2.92
CA LYS A 198 6.68 10.37 -1.46
C LYS A 198 7.54 11.55 -1.02
N GLY A 199 7.24 12.10 0.17
CA GLY A 199 7.99 13.27 0.58
C GLY A 199 7.54 13.86 1.90
N CYS A 200 7.69 15.18 2.02
CA CYS A 200 7.33 15.95 3.20
C CYS A 200 6.36 17.08 2.87
N THR A 201 5.85 17.73 3.90
CA THR A 201 5.05 18.95 3.77
C THR A 201 5.88 20.14 4.25
N ILE A 202 6.01 21.16 3.41
CA ILE A 202 6.58 22.47 3.78
C ILE A 202 5.42 23.36 4.17
N LEU A 203 5.49 23.90 5.39
CA LEU A 203 4.53 24.86 5.93
C LEU A 203 5.18 26.23 6.00
N ARG A 204 4.63 27.21 5.29
CA ARG A 204 5.08 28.60 5.36
C ARG A 204 4.08 29.43 6.16
N LEU A 205 4.60 30.23 7.06
CA LEU A 205 3.81 31.09 7.92
C LEU A 205 4.07 32.58 7.58
N ASP A 206 3.00 33.36 7.62
CA ASP A 206 3.06 34.83 7.68
C ASP A 206 2.48 35.28 9.03
N GLY A 207 3.37 35.68 9.93
CA GLY A 207 3.03 35.90 11.31
C GLY A 207 2.48 34.65 11.98
N LEU A 208 1.23 34.70 12.46
CA LEU A 208 0.54 33.58 13.11
C LEU A 208 -0.46 32.88 12.17
N ARG A 209 -0.29 33.00 10.86
CA ARG A 209 -1.20 32.39 9.88
C ARG A 209 -0.45 31.51 8.91
N VAL A 210 -1.12 30.49 8.44
CA VAL A 210 -0.61 29.64 7.35
C VAL A 210 -0.70 30.45 6.05
N ASP A 211 0.45 30.76 5.45
CA ASP A 211 0.55 31.34 4.11
C ASP A 211 0.42 30.23 3.07
N ARG A 212 1.22 29.16 3.19
CA ARG A 212 1.27 28.12 2.19
C ARG A 212 1.56 26.74 2.79
N VAL A 213 0.92 25.72 2.23
CA VAL A 213 1.17 24.30 2.52
C VAL A 213 1.54 23.61 1.22
N GLU A 214 2.81 23.24 1.09
CA GLU A 214 3.39 22.67 -0.13
C GLU A 214 3.82 21.24 0.10
N GLU A 215 3.73 20.41 -0.94
CA GLU A 215 4.34 19.08 -0.97
C GLU A 215 5.74 19.19 -1.58
N ARG A 216 6.71 18.53 -0.94
CA ARG A 216 8.06 18.41 -1.48
C ARG A 216 8.43 16.92 -1.55
N GLU A 217 8.65 16.47 -2.77
CA GLU A 217 9.09 15.11 -3.04
C GLU A 217 10.56 14.93 -2.64
N VAL A 218 10.83 13.93 -1.81
CA VAL A 218 12.18 13.57 -1.37
C VAL A 218 12.52 12.11 -1.63
N ASP A 219 11.59 11.35 -2.19
CA ASP A 219 11.79 9.96 -2.59
C ASP A 219 12.92 9.80 -3.61
N VAL A 220 13.61 8.68 -3.59
CA VAL A 220 14.71 8.37 -4.50
C VAL A 220 14.37 7.28 -5.50
N LEU A 221 13.30 6.53 -5.21
CA LEU A 221 12.72 5.55 -6.11
C LEU A 221 11.20 5.52 -5.94
N ARG A 222 10.48 5.06 -6.96
CA ARG A 222 9.02 4.95 -6.95
C ARG A 222 8.56 3.52 -7.18
N TRP A 223 7.52 3.15 -6.45
CA TRP A 223 6.77 1.94 -6.73
C TRP A 223 5.68 2.24 -7.78
N ALA A 224 5.50 1.31 -8.72
CA ALA A 224 4.46 1.38 -9.74
C ALA A 224 3.73 0.03 -9.85
N GLU A 225 2.41 0.06 -9.95
CA GLU A 225 1.60 -1.08 -10.34
C GLU A 225 1.18 -0.89 -11.80
N LEU A 226 1.67 -1.78 -12.67
CA LEU A 226 1.38 -1.76 -14.09
C LEU A 226 0.40 -2.89 -14.40
N VAL A 227 -0.81 -2.54 -14.78
CA VAL A 227 -1.81 -3.48 -15.27
C VAL A 227 -1.88 -3.35 -16.79
N VAL A 228 -1.58 -4.43 -17.48
CA VAL A 228 -1.56 -4.50 -18.96
C VAL A 228 -2.66 -5.45 -19.40
N SER A 229 -3.63 -4.94 -20.16
CA SER A 229 -4.67 -5.79 -20.76
C SER A 229 -4.10 -6.56 -21.95
N ALA A 230 -4.31 -7.86 -21.96
CA ALA A 230 -3.99 -8.74 -23.08
C ALA A 230 -5.16 -8.94 -24.06
N ASP A 231 -6.33 -8.30 -23.82
CA ASP A 231 -7.55 -8.53 -24.59
C ASP A 231 -7.38 -8.19 -26.08
N ALA A 232 -6.63 -7.13 -26.39
CA ALA A 232 -6.40 -6.67 -27.74
C ALA A 232 -5.08 -7.16 -28.36
N ALA A 233 -4.26 -7.90 -27.60
CA ALA A 233 -2.98 -8.37 -28.08
C ALA A 233 -3.15 -9.49 -29.12
N ARG A 234 -2.64 -9.27 -30.34
CA ARG A 234 -2.73 -10.18 -31.48
C ARG A 234 -1.70 -11.29 -31.42
N ASP A 235 -0.53 -10.97 -30.91
CA ASP A 235 0.62 -11.84 -30.79
C ASP A 235 1.50 -11.43 -29.57
N MET A 236 2.56 -12.18 -29.32
CA MET A 236 3.46 -11.93 -28.21
C MET A 236 4.24 -10.61 -28.36
N ASP A 237 4.58 -10.23 -29.58
CA ASP A 237 5.32 -8.98 -29.83
C ASP A 237 4.43 -7.76 -29.51
N ASP A 238 3.15 -7.84 -29.88
CA ASP A 238 2.16 -6.80 -29.57
C ASP A 238 1.96 -6.69 -28.04
N LEU A 239 1.83 -7.82 -27.33
CA LEU A 239 1.73 -7.85 -25.88
C LEU A 239 2.96 -7.26 -25.19
N LEU A 240 4.15 -7.67 -25.61
CA LEU A 240 5.41 -7.15 -25.09
C LEU A 240 5.58 -5.66 -25.41
N GLY A 241 5.10 -5.22 -26.56
CA GLY A 241 5.03 -3.79 -26.92
C GLY A 241 4.14 -2.99 -25.97
N GLN A 242 2.99 -3.52 -25.56
CA GLN A 242 2.10 -2.89 -24.58
C GLN A 242 2.74 -2.84 -23.18
N VAL A 243 3.42 -3.92 -22.76
CA VAL A 243 4.19 -3.95 -21.51
C VAL A 243 5.28 -2.88 -21.53
N ARG A 244 6.05 -2.79 -22.63
CA ARG A 244 7.09 -1.74 -22.81
C ARG A 244 6.51 -0.35 -22.68
N LEU A 245 5.37 -0.09 -23.31
CA LEU A 245 4.70 1.22 -23.24
C LEU A 245 4.25 1.56 -21.82
N GLY A 246 3.73 0.58 -21.08
CA GLY A 246 3.40 0.73 -19.65
C GLY A 246 4.62 1.10 -18.81
N MET A 247 5.75 0.41 -19.03
CA MET A 247 7.01 0.71 -18.35
C MET A 247 7.52 2.13 -18.67
N GLN A 248 7.46 2.54 -19.93
CA GLN A 248 7.88 3.90 -20.34
C GLN A 248 7.03 5.00 -19.68
N ARG A 249 5.71 4.77 -19.55
CA ARG A 249 4.83 5.70 -18.82
C ARG A 249 5.21 5.79 -17.34
N ALA A 250 5.44 4.66 -16.69
CA ALA A 250 5.87 4.65 -15.29
C ALA A 250 7.20 5.38 -15.06
N LEU A 251 8.17 5.23 -15.99
CA LEU A 251 9.43 5.97 -15.95
C LEU A 251 9.22 7.48 -16.15
N ALA A 252 8.35 7.87 -17.07
CA ALA A 252 8.02 9.27 -17.29
C ALA A 252 7.36 9.93 -16.06
N GLU A 253 6.45 9.19 -15.41
CA GLU A 253 5.78 9.64 -14.17
C GLU A 253 6.73 9.68 -12.96
N ALA A 254 7.83 8.93 -13.02
CA ALA A 254 8.80 8.87 -11.94
C ALA A 254 9.73 10.10 -11.87
N ASP A 255 9.69 10.98 -12.86
CA ASP A 255 10.46 12.22 -12.88
C ASP A 255 11.97 12.01 -12.60
N GLY A 256 12.59 11.12 -13.39
CA GLY A 256 14.01 10.78 -13.29
C GLY A 256 14.39 9.91 -12.09
N ARG A 257 13.42 9.35 -11.38
CA ARG A 257 13.66 8.39 -10.29
C ARG A 257 13.61 6.96 -10.82
N ALA A 258 14.34 6.07 -10.15
CA ALA A 258 14.24 4.64 -10.38
C ALA A 258 12.82 4.11 -10.08
N VAL A 259 12.36 3.12 -10.85
CA VAL A 259 11.04 2.51 -10.71
C VAL A 259 11.14 1.04 -10.33
N LEU A 260 10.45 0.65 -9.27
CA LEU A 260 10.16 -0.73 -8.93
C LEU A 260 8.74 -1.06 -9.36
N ALA A 261 8.59 -1.93 -10.37
CA ALA A 261 7.31 -2.20 -10.99
C ALA A 261 6.76 -3.57 -10.60
N ARG A 262 5.50 -3.62 -10.16
CA ARG A 262 4.70 -4.83 -10.15
C ARG A 262 3.86 -4.87 -11.41
N ILE A 263 4.10 -5.86 -12.27
CA ILE A 263 3.48 -5.95 -13.58
C ILE A 263 2.47 -7.09 -13.58
N THR A 264 1.23 -6.79 -13.90
CA THR A 264 0.16 -7.77 -14.05
C THR A 264 -0.36 -7.71 -15.48
N VAL A 265 -0.24 -8.80 -16.20
CA VAL A 265 -0.88 -8.98 -17.51
C VAL A 265 -2.19 -9.71 -17.28
N GLU A 266 -3.31 -9.10 -17.65
CA GLU A 266 -4.64 -9.67 -17.41
C GLU A 266 -5.54 -9.61 -18.64
N GLY A 267 -6.70 -10.25 -18.57
CA GLY A 267 -7.72 -10.21 -19.62
C GLY A 267 -7.90 -11.54 -20.34
N THR A 268 -8.74 -11.49 -21.40
CA THR A 268 -9.11 -12.66 -22.21
C THR A 268 -8.34 -12.64 -23.52
N THR A 269 -7.46 -13.61 -23.75
CA THR A 269 -6.57 -13.60 -24.92
C THR A 269 -6.27 -14.97 -25.47
N ALA A 270 -6.12 -15.07 -26.79
CA ALA A 270 -5.64 -16.27 -27.45
C ALA A 270 -4.21 -16.68 -27.03
N LEU A 271 -3.45 -15.74 -26.46
CA LEU A 271 -2.09 -15.97 -25.95
C LEU A 271 -2.08 -16.70 -24.62
N HIS A 272 -3.24 -16.94 -23.97
CA HIS A 272 -3.35 -17.57 -22.66
C HIS A 272 -2.57 -18.88 -22.56
N ALA A 273 -2.70 -19.76 -23.55
CA ALA A 273 -1.99 -21.03 -23.57
C ALA A 273 -0.45 -20.86 -23.62
N THR A 274 0.05 -19.91 -24.39
CA THR A 274 1.47 -19.58 -24.49
C THR A 274 1.99 -19.00 -23.17
N LEU A 275 1.26 -18.06 -22.55
CA LEU A 275 1.60 -17.43 -21.29
C LEU A 275 1.60 -18.42 -20.12
N SER A 276 0.72 -19.43 -20.17
CA SER A 276 0.59 -20.47 -19.15
C SER A 276 1.58 -21.62 -19.33
N ALA A 277 2.02 -21.89 -20.55
CA ALA A 277 2.92 -23.00 -20.84
C ALA A 277 4.34 -22.77 -20.28
N ASP A 278 4.88 -21.58 -20.43
CA ASP A 278 6.19 -21.19 -19.90
C ASP A 278 6.21 -19.75 -19.38
N PRO A 279 5.60 -19.52 -18.21
CA PRO A 279 5.59 -18.18 -17.61
C PRO A 279 6.97 -17.64 -17.33
N ALA A 280 7.95 -18.53 -17.04
CA ALA A 280 9.30 -18.13 -16.68
C ALA A 280 10.05 -17.51 -17.87
N ALA A 281 9.91 -18.10 -19.08
CA ALA A 281 10.50 -17.57 -20.30
C ALA A 281 9.91 -16.18 -20.63
N ILE A 282 8.59 -16.02 -20.51
CA ILE A 282 7.95 -14.72 -20.76
C ILE A 282 8.37 -13.67 -19.71
N GLN A 283 8.44 -14.05 -18.43
CA GLN A 283 8.98 -13.15 -17.40
C GLN A 283 10.43 -12.73 -17.69
N ALA A 284 11.26 -13.61 -18.24
CA ALA A 284 12.62 -13.27 -18.63
C ALA A 284 12.63 -12.24 -19.78
N GLN A 285 11.74 -12.35 -20.75
CA GLN A 285 11.60 -11.36 -21.84
C GLN A 285 11.14 -10.00 -21.27
N VAL A 286 10.17 -9.97 -20.36
CA VAL A 286 9.73 -8.74 -19.70
C VAL A 286 10.87 -8.09 -18.90
N ARG A 287 11.71 -8.89 -18.22
CA ARG A 287 12.90 -8.38 -17.52
C ARG A 287 13.95 -7.84 -18.47
N ALA A 288 14.11 -8.46 -19.65
CA ALA A 288 15.03 -7.96 -20.68
C ALA A 288 14.55 -6.59 -21.22
N LEU A 289 13.25 -6.42 -21.47
CA LEU A 289 12.68 -5.13 -21.84
C LEU A 289 12.93 -4.05 -20.78
N ALA A 290 12.77 -4.40 -19.51
CA ALA A 290 13.06 -3.48 -18.40
C ALA A 290 14.53 -3.08 -18.37
N ALA A 291 15.45 -4.04 -18.57
CA ALA A 291 16.88 -3.78 -18.59
C ALA A 291 17.29 -2.86 -19.77
N GLU A 292 16.63 -2.96 -20.92
CA GLU A 292 16.85 -2.06 -22.07
C GLU A 292 16.39 -0.62 -21.77
N LEU A 293 15.32 -0.44 -20.97
CA LEU A 293 14.81 0.87 -20.60
C LEU A 293 15.63 1.57 -19.51
N GLY A 294 16.42 0.82 -18.75
CA GLY A 294 17.32 1.35 -17.72
C GLY A 294 16.70 1.35 -16.32
N ASP A 295 16.34 2.50 -15.78
CA ASP A 295 15.97 2.70 -14.37
C ASP A 295 14.61 2.10 -13.97
N LEU A 296 14.27 0.90 -14.49
CA LEU A 296 13.07 0.15 -14.11
C LEU A 296 13.40 -1.30 -13.77
N TRP A 297 12.94 -1.76 -12.61
CA TRP A 297 13.11 -3.13 -12.12
C TRP A 297 11.76 -3.78 -11.85
N PRO A 298 11.39 -4.85 -12.58
CA PRO A 298 10.20 -5.64 -12.26
C PRO A 298 10.40 -6.41 -10.93
N GLU A 299 9.71 -6.00 -9.89
CA GLU A 299 9.69 -6.71 -8.59
C GLU A 299 8.94 -8.03 -8.75
N LYS A 300 7.77 -7.96 -9.40
CA LYS A 300 6.93 -9.12 -9.62
C LYS A 300 6.20 -9.00 -10.97
N ILE A 301 6.13 -10.13 -11.69
CA ILE A 301 5.40 -10.24 -12.95
C ILE A 301 4.37 -11.36 -12.78
N ARG A 302 3.11 -11.06 -13.08
CA ARG A 302 1.98 -12.00 -12.99
C ARG A 302 1.21 -12.05 -14.29
N PHE A 303 0.73 -13.24 -14.63
CA PHE A 303 -0.20 -13.46 -15.75
C PHE A 303 -1.53 -13.94 -15.16
N VAL A 304 -2.57 -13.12 -15.29
CA VAL A 304 -3.94 -13.37 -14.80
C VAL A 304 -4.87 -13.34 -16.02
N THR A 305 -4.47 -14.08 -17.06
CA THR A 305 -5.20 -14.14 -18.32
C THR A 305 -6.18 -15.30 -18.35
N ARG A 306 -7.12 -15.25 -19.29
CA ARG A 306 -8.09 -16.31 -19.58
C ARG A 306 -8.11 -16.58 -21.08
N PRO A 307 -8.41 -17.82 -21.53
CA PRO A 307 -8.62 -18.10 -22.93
C PRO A 307 -9.92 -17.43 -23.44
N PRO A 308 -10.01 -17.02 -24.71
CA PRO A 308 -11.26 -16.57 -25.29
C PRO A 308 -12.28 -17.71 -25.26
N LEU A 309 -13.55 -17.34 -25.11
CA LEU A 309 -14.67 -18.27 -25.27
C LEU A 309 -14.74 -18.69 -26.75
N GLY A 310 -13.95 -19.70 -27.13
CA GLY A 310 -14.00 -20.30 -28.45
C GLY A 310 -15.18 -21.26 -28.56
N GLU A 311 -15.54 -21.66 -29.80
CA GLU A 311 -16.53 -22.71 -30.10
C GLU A 311 -16.07 -24.04 -29.48
N VAL A 312 -16.56 -24.32 -28.28
CA VAL A 312 -16.17 -25.44 -27.41
C VAL A 312 -17.15 -26.58 -27.62
N SER A 313 -17.26 -27.15 -28.81
CA SER A 313 -18.22 -28.24 -28.95
C SER A 313 -17.61 -29.64 -28.70
N GLU A 314 -16.38 -29.91 -29.11
CA GLU A 314 -15.80 -31.26 -28.95
C GLU A 314 -14.95 -31.42 -27.68
N LEU A 315 -14.30 -30.34 -27.17
CA LEU A 315 -13.54 -30.36 -25.92
C LEU A 315 -14.43 -30.19 -24.69
N TYR A 316 -15.65 -29.69 -24.86
CA TYR A 316 -16.57 -29.42 -23.75
C TYR A 316 -17.03 -30.72 -23.04
N ASP A 317 -17.35 -31.75 -23.80
CA ASP A 317 -17.80 -33.04 -23.25
C ASP A 317 -16.64 -33.74 -22.52
N LEU A 318 -15.42 -33.65 -23.07
CA LEU A 318 -14.21 -34.15 -22.41
C LEU A 318 -13.91 -33.37 -21.13
N TYR A 319 -14.08 -32.05 -21.15
CA TYR A 319 -13.90 -31.20 -19.97
C TYR A 319 -14.93 -31.54 -18.90
N GLN A 320 -16.20 -31.68 -19.22
CA GLN A 320 -17.24 -32.04 -18.26
C GLN A 320 -16.96 -33.40 -17.62
N ALA A 321 -16.61 -34.40 -18.43
CA ALA A 321 -16.26 -35.71 -17.95
C ALA A 321 -15.08 -35.70 -17.00
N LEU A 322 -14.02 -34.96 -17.34
CA LEU A 322 -12.83 -34.80 -16.50
C LEU A 322 -13.13 -34.03 -15.18
N ARG A 323 -13.94 -32.98 -15.28
CA ARG A 323 -14.36 -32.19 -14.12
C ARG A 323 -15.22 -33.01 -13.14
N ASP A 324 -16.15 -33.82 -13.69
CA ASP A 324 -17.01 -34.68 -12.88
C ASP A 324 -16.20 -35.78 -12.19
N GLU A 325 -15.18 -36.32 -12.88
CA GLU A 325 -14.23 -37.29 -12.31
C GLU A 325 -13.40 -36.68 -11.18
N LEU A 326 -12.83 -35.49 -11.40
CA LEU A 326 -12.05 -34.76 -10.36
C LEU A 326 -12.92 -34.39 -9.15
N ARG A 327 -14.19 -33.99 -9.39
CA ARG A 327 -15.14 -33.71 -8.33
C ARG A 327 -15.53 -34.97 -7.57
N GLY A 328 -15.82 -36.07 -8.29
CA GLY A 328 -16.08 -37.36 -7.69
C GLY A 328 -14.92 -37.84 -6.81
N LEU A 329 -13.68 -37.67 -7.28
CA LEU A 329 -12.48 -37.98 -6.49
C LEU A 329 -12.37 -37.11 -5.24
N ALA A 330 -12.71 -35.82 -5.31
CA ALA A 330 -12.66 -34.91 -4.16
C ALA A 330 -13.76 -35.20 -3.10
N GLU A 331 -14.90 -35.74 -3.54
CA GLU A 331 -16.06 -36.05 -2.68
C GLU A 331 -16.05 -37.49 -2.15
N ASP A 332 -15.21 -38.40 -2.70
CA ASP A 332 -15.07 -39.79 -2.27
C ASP A 332 -13.87 -39.98 -1.32
N PRO A 333 -14.08 -40.13 0.00
CA PRO A 333 -13.01 -40.32 0.97
C PRO A 333 -12.16 -41.59 0.71
N VAL A 334 -12.75 -42.65 0.12
CA VAL A 334 -12.05 -43.90 -0.17
C VAL A 334 -11.14 -43.74 -1.36
N ALA A 335 -11.62 -43.11 -2.43
CA ALA A 335 -10.81 -42.78 -3.60
C ALA A 335 -9.67 -41.82 -3.22
N LEU A 336 -9.95 -40.79 -2.42
CA LEU A 336 -8.95 -39.84 -1.93
C LEU A 336 -7.87 -40.51 -1.07
N ALA A 337 -8.26 -41.45 -0.21
CA ALA A 337 -7.31 -42.24 0.60
C ALA A 337 -6.39 -43.12 -0.27
N ARG A 338 -6.94 -43.79 -1.27
CA ARG A 338 -6.13 -44.56 -2.25
C ARG A 338 -5.15 -43.70 -3.02
N TYR A 339 -5.59 -42.51 -3.42
CA TYR A 339 -4.72 -41.54 -4.09
C TYR A 339 -3.60 -41.07 -3.16
N SER A 340 -3.92 -40.75 -1.91
CA SER A 340 -2.95 -40.40 -0.87
C SER A 340 -1.92 -41.52 -0.65
N GLU A 341 -2.36 -42.78 -0.57
CA GLU A 341 -1.47 -43.92 -0.45
C GLU A 341 -0.51 -44.08 -1.64
N SER A 342 -0.98 -43.78 -2.84
CA SER A 342 -0.14 -43.84 -4.05
C SER A 342 0.98 -42.79 -4.02
N LEU A 343 0.81 -41.71 -3.30
CA LEU A 343 1.81 -40.64 -3.12
C LEU A 343 2.83 -40.95 -2.01
N ALA A 344 2.64 -42.00 -1.22
CA ALA A 344 3.51 -42.34 -0.05
C ALA A 344 5.02 -42.33 -0.36
N PRO A 345 5.51 -42.87 -1.51
CA PRO A 345 6.93 -42.80 -1.87
C PRO A 345 7.42 -41.35 -2.07
N LEU A 346 6.60 -40.50 -2.65
CA LEU A 346 6.93 -39.06 -2.84
C LEU A 346 6.89 -38.28 -1.53
N VAL A 347 5.93 -38.61 -0.64
CA VAL A 347 5.80 -38.01 0.69
C VAL A 347 7.06 -38.24 1.51
N THR A 348 7.60 -39.49 1.50
CA THR A 348 8.81 -39.84 2.22
C THR A 348 10.02 -39.03 1.75
N LEU A 349 10.14 -38.78 0.46
CA LEU A 349 11.27 -38.07 -0.13
C LEU A 349 11.12 -36.53 -0.01
N ALA A 350 9.90 -35.99 -0.13
CA ALA A 350 9.66 -34.56 -0.24
C ALA A 350 9.34 -33.87 1.11
N SER A 351 8.78 -34.57 2.09
CA SER A 351 8.38 -33.99 3.39
C SER A 351 9.48 -33.21 4.11
N PRO A 352 10.77 -33.64 4.12
CA PRO A 352 11.82 -32.88 4.77
C PRO A 352 12.07 -31.50 4.15
N PHE A 353 11.67 -31.29 2.90
CA PHE A 353 11.92 -30.06 2.13
C PHE A 353 10.71 -29.15 2.02
N LEU A 354 9.50 -29.67 2.25
CA LEU A 354 8.25 -28.94 2.00
C LEU A 354 7.65 -28.29 3.25
N GLY A 355 8.14 -28.61 4.46
CA GLY A 355 7.57 -28.09 5.72
C GLY A 355 6.12 -28.52 6.00
N HIS A 356 5.56 -29.42 5.19
CA HIS A 356 4.21 -29.98 5.33
C HIS A 356 4.11 -31.35 4.67
N ARG A 357 3.05 -32.10 5.02
CA ARG A 357 2.78 -33.40 4.39
C ARG A 357 2.03 -33.21 3.07
N PRO A 358 2.57 -33.69 1.94
CA PRO A 358 1.91 -33.61 0.63
C PRO A 358 0.63 -34.44 0.52
N ASP A 359 0.44 -35.46 1.37
CA ASP A 359 -0.69 -36.39 1.42
C ASP A 359 -1.85 -35.93 2.33
N ASP A 360 -1.81 -34.70 2.84
CA ASP A 360 -2.91 -34.11 3.61
C ASP A 360 -4.19 -34.01 2.74
N PRO A 361 -5.31 -34.64 3.15
CA PRO A 361 -6.54 -34.68 2.35
C PRO A 361 -7.09 -33.30 1.94
N GLN A 362 -7.05 -32.30 2.84
CA GLN A 362 -7.52 -30.96 2.55
C GLN A 362 -6.66 -30.27 1.47
N ARG A 363 -5.36 -30.52 1.51
CA ARG A 363 -4.42 -30.01 0.51
C ARG A 363 -4.54 -30.74 -0.81
N LEU A 364 -4.81 -32.03 -0.79
CA LEU A 364 -5.08 -32.79 -2.02
C LEU A 364 -6.34 -32.26 -2.72
N ILE A 365 -7.41 -32.00 -1.99
CA ILE A 365 -8.64 -31.38 -2.55
C ILE A 365 -8.33 -30.01 -3.17
N ALA A 366 -7.57 -29.16 -2.49
CA ALA A 366 -7.15 -27.88 -3.04
C ALA A 366 -6.31 -28.03 -4.32
N ARG A 367 -5.44 -29.07 -4.38
CA ARG A 367 -4.64 -29.37 -5.56
C ARG A 367 -5.44 -29.95 -6.73
N LEU A 368 -6.54 -30.63 -6.47
CA LEU A 368 -7.45 -31.08 -7.52
C LEU A 368 -8.11 -29.88 -8.22
N ALA A 369 -8.44 -28.82 -7.48
CA ALA A 369 -8.94 -27.57 -8.07
C ALA A 369 -7.86 -26.84 -8.91
N ASP A 370 -6.60 -26.81 -8.44
CA ASP A 370 -5.47 -26.29 -9.21
C ASP A 370 -5.26 -27.13 -10.50
N LEU A 371 -5.41 -28.45 -10.40
CA LEU A 371 -5.28 -29.38 -11.53
C LEU A 371 -6.38 -29.16 -12.57
N GLU A 372 -7.61 -28.91 -12.14
CA GLU A 372 -8.72 -28.54 -13.05
C GLU A 372 -8.33 -27.30 -13.87
N SER A 373 -7.84 -26.27 -13.22
CA SER A 373 -7.40 -25.03 -13.88
C SER A 373 -6.23 -25.26 -14.84
N LEU A 374 -5.28 -26.11 -14.48
CA LEU A 374 -4.12 -26.44 -15.29
C LEU A 374 -4.49 -27.27 -16.53
N LEU A 375 -5.41 -28.20 -16.37
CA LEU A 375 -5.90 -29.04 -17.48
C LEU A 375 -6.73 -28.21 -18.47
N LEU A 376 -7.57 -27.30 -17.97
CA LEU A 376 -8.29 -26.35 -18.81
C LEU A 376 -7.32 -25.48 -19.62
N ALA A 377 -6.30 -24.95 -18.98
CA ALA A 377 -5.29 -24.16 -19.68
C ALA A 377 -4.56 -24.98 -20.77
N ARG A 378 -4.26 -26.26 -20.48
CA ARG A 378 -3.59 -27.16 -21.42
C ARG A 378 -4.49 -27.62 -22.57
N LEU A 379 -5.79 -27.76 -22.32
CA LEU A 379 -6.78 -28.12 -23.33
C LEU A 379 -7.25 -26.93 -24.17
N GLY A 380 -6.85 -25.70 -23.84
CA GLY A 380 -7.30 -24.49 -24.50
C GLY A 380 -8.78 -24.18 -24.29
N ALA A 381 -9.39 -24.77 -23.26
CA ALA A 381 -10.81 -24.61 -22.94
C ALA A 381 -11.01 -23.57 -21.86
N ALA A 382 -11.94 -22.62 -22.05
CA ALA A 382 -12.39 -21.72 -21.01
C ALA A 382 -13.31 -22.46 -20.02
N PRO A 383 -13.25 -22.14 -18.68
CA PRO A 383 -14.24 -22.68 -17.75
C PRO A 383 -15.65 -22.21 -18.14
N PRO A 384 -16.64 -23.10 -18.14
CA PRO A 384 -18.01 -22.76 -18.54
C PRO A 384 -18.61 -21.75 -17.56
N VAL A 385 -19.22 -20.71 -18.10
CA VAL A 385 -20.07 -19.82 -17.33
C VAL A 385 -21.30 -20.64 -16.87
N PRO A 386 -21.65 -20.65 -15.56
CA PRO A 386 -22.85 -21.34 -15.11
C PRO A 386 -24.05 -20.77 -15.87
N ARG A 387 -24.73 -21.60 -16.65
CA ARG A 387 -26.04 -21.22 -17.21
C ARG A 387 -26.97 -21.00 -16.04
N ALA A 388 -27.52 -19.79 -15.92
CA ALA A 388 -28.66 -19.56 -15.05
C ALA A 388 -29.70 -20.63 -15.39
N SER A 389 -30.08 -21.46 -14.41
CA SER A 389 -31.11 -22.49 -14.60
C SER A 389 -32.36 -21.81 -15.11
N SER A 390 -32.76 -22.11 -16.33
CA SER A 390 -34.07 -21.77 -16.84
C SER A 390 -35.09 -22.62 -16.09
N ALA A 391 -35.52 -22.10 -14.95
CA ALA A 391 -36.71 -22.61 -14.29
C ALA A 391 -37.89 -22.30 -15.21
N SER A 392 -38.41 -23.36 -15.83
CA SER A 392 -39.65 -23.34 -16.56
C SER A 392 -40.78 -22.96 -15.63
N HIS A 393 -41.24 -21.73 -15.68
CA HIS A 393 -42.55 -21.35 -15.16
C HIS A 393 -43.55 -21.35 -16.32
N ALA A 394 -44.29 -22.44 -16.39
CA ALA A 394 -45.58 -22.46 -17.03
C ALA A 394 -46.59 -21.83 -16.05
N GLY A 395 -47.28 -20.79 -16.43
CA GLY A 395 -48.35 -20.19 -15.64
C GLY A 395 -48.61 -18.74 -16.07
N GLY A 396 -49.51 -18.57 -17.03
CA GLY A 396 -49.90 -17.27 -17.53
C GLY A 396 -50.68 -16.44 -16.50
N ALA A 397 -50.45 -15.15 -16.55
CA ALA A 397 -51.48 -14.13 -16.29
C ALA A 397 -50.96 -12.80 -16.87
N ASN A 398 -51.76 -12.29 -17.74
CA ASN A 398 -51.74 -11.00 -18.40
C ASN A 398 -51.89 -9.85 -17.38
N LEU A 399 -50.93 -8.95 -17.28
CA LEU A 399 -51.19 -7.62 -16.74
C LEU A 399 -50.18 -6.61 -17.38
N SER A 400 -50.79 -5.58 -17.96
CA SER A 400 -50.15 -4.49 -18.72
C SER A 400 -49.20 -3.63 -17.81
N PRO A 401 -48.20 -3.00 -18.38
CA PRO A 401 -47.31 -2.10 -17.59
C PRO A 401 -47.86 -0.71 -17.51
N GLU A 402 -48.13 -0.23 -16.31
CA GLU A 402 -48.23 1.20 -16.02
C GLU A 402 -46.88 1.80 -15.70
N SER A 403 -46.58 2.88 -16.41
CA SER A 403 -45.36 3.70 -16.22
C SER A 403 -45.57 4.66 -15.05
N PRO A 404 -44.63 4.89 -14.14
CA PRO A 404 -44.63 6.04 -13.26
C PRO A 404 -43.90 7.21 -13.87
N THR A 405 -44.67 8.27 -14.08
CA THR A 405 -44.21 9.62 -14.41
C THR A 405 -43.46 10.24 -13.22
N TRP A 406 -42.31 10.83 -13.49
CA TRP A 406 -41.62 11.71 -12.56
C TRP A 406 -42.17 13.14 -12.75
N ALA A 407 -42.72 13.71 -11.68
CA ALA A 407 -43.14 15.09 -11.60
C ALA A 407 -42.04 15.92 -10.89
N GLU A 408 -41.58 16.96 -11.57
CA GLU A 408 -40.83 18.06 -11.03
C GLU A 408 -41.55 18.79 -9.91
N GLY A 409 -40.80 19.22 -8.92
CA GLY A 409 -41.33 20.03 -7.81
C GLY A 409 -40.22 20.87 -7.18
N ALA A 410 -39.85 21.96 -7.86
CA ALA A 410 -39.09 23.03 -7.25
C ALA A 410 -39.89 23.73 -6.14
N ARG A 411 -39.27 23.97 -4.97
CA ARG A 411 -39.59 25.12 -4.08
C ARG A 411 -38.39 25.53 -3.24
N THR A 412 -37.90 26.69 -3.49
CA THR A 412 -37.13 27.61 -2.66
C THR A 412 -37.81 27.87 -1.29
N HIS A 413 -36.97 27.90 -0.21
CA HIS A 413 -37.17 28.88 0.87
C HIS A 413 -35.85 29.16 1.61
N GLU A 414 -35.51 30.47 1.58
CA GLU A 414 -34.57 31.16 2.48
C GLU A 414 -35.02 31.05 3.94
N VAL A 415 -34.08 30.87 4.84
CA VAL A 415 -33.72 31.75 5.97
C VAL A 415 -32.38 31.24 6.53
#